data_f66c30f082024219b0bd873499452aa4
#
_entry.id   f66c30f082024219b0bd873499452aa4
#
_cell.length_a   1.000
_cell.length_b   1.000
_cell.length_c   1.000
_cell.angle_alpha   90.00
_cell.angle_beta   90.00
_cell.angle_gamma   90.00
#
_symmetry.space_group_name_H-M   'P 1'
#
loop_
_entity.id
_entity.type
_entity.pdbx_description
1 polymer ?
#
loop_
_entity_poly.entity_id
_entity_poly.type
_entity_poly.pdbx_seq_one_letter_code
_entity_poly.pdbx_strand_id
1 'polypeptide(L)'
;MIIGNMNELTLRKRIVDKYVANFVYYSCYLSQVEPVKVKDALQDENLVEAMRDELHQFQKNNVWTLIPKPAEVNIIGTKWIFHNKTNEEGNVIRNKAKLVAQGYTQVEGVDFDETFAPVARIESIRVLLALACHLKFKLYQMDVKSAFLNGFLKE
;
A
#
# COMPACT_ATOMS: atom_id res chain seq x y z
N MET A 1 -16.04 -6.55 -4.18
CA MET A 1 -15.97 -7.96 -3.71
C MET A 1 -17.36 -8.42 -3.40
N ILE A 2 -17.89 -9.29 -4.21
CA ILE A 2 -19.26 -9.81 -4.10
C ILE A 2 -19.26 -10.86 -3.01
N ILE A 3 -20.08 -10.64 -2.01
CA ILE A 3 -20.32 -11.62 -0.97
C ILE A 3 -21.17 -12.73 -1.59
N GLY A 4 -20.55 -13.87 -1.76
CA GLY A 4 -21.24 -15.05 -2.22
C GLY A 4 -22.40 -15.44 -1.29
N ASN A 5 -23.21 -16.27 -1.77
CA ASN A 5 -24.46 -16.74 -1.17
C ASN A 5 -24.21 -17.40 0.22
N MET A 6 -25.29 -17.62 0.97
CA MET A 6 -25.28 -18.20 2.34
C MET A 6 -24.48 -19.52 2.47
N ASN A 7 -24.35 -20.29 1.39
CA ASN A 7 -23.55 -21.53 1.38
C ASN A 7 -22.03 -21.24 1.48
N GLU A 8 -21.57 -20.12 0.93
CA GLU A 8 -20.16 -19.69 1.08
C GLU A 8 -19.87 -19.18 2.50
N LEU A 9 -20.85 -18.55 3.13
CA LEU A 9 -20.74 -18.17 4.55
C LEU A 9 -20.68 -19.41 5.45
N THR A 10 -21.38 -20.47 5.12
CA THR A 10 -21.34 -21.75 5.83
C THR A 10 -20.01 -22.47 5.59
N LEU A 11 -19.46 -22.37 4.38
CA LEU A 11 -18.10 -22.82 4.05
C LEU A 11 -17.04 -22.04 4.82
N ARG A 12 -17.19 -20.71 4.92
CA ARG A 12 -16.31 -19.87 5.75
C ARG A 12 -16.39 -20.25 7.23
N LYS A 13 -17.56 -20.57 7.74
CA LYS A 13 -17.75 -20.99 9.13
C LYS A 13 -17.14 -22.36 9.40
N ARG A 14 -17.25 -23.32 8.47
CA ARG A 14 -16.53 -24.61 8.52
C ARG A 14 -15.02 -24.45 8.38
N ILE A 15 -14.59 -23.45 7.63
CA ILE A 15 -13.20 -23.07 7.48
C ILE A 15 -12.68 -22.44 8.78
N VAL A 16 -13.48 -21.66 9.48
CA VAL A 16 -13.13 -21.05 10.78
C VAL A 16 -12.89 -22.10 11.84
N ASP A 17 -13.66 -23.17 11.87
CA ASP A 17 -13.50 -24.27 12.85
C ASP A 17 -12.31 -25.20 12.50
N LYS A 18 -11.78 -25.13 11.29
CA LYS A 18 -10.52 -25.73 10.84
C LYS A 18 -9.34 -24.74 10.81
N TYR A 19 -9.46 -23.61 11.48
CA TYR A 19 -8.64 -22.42 11.26
C TYR A 19 -7.14 -22.60 11.50
N VAL A 20 -6.75 -23.45 12.43
CA VAL A 20 -5.32 -23.69 12.71
C VAL A 20 -4.66 -24.47 11.56
N ALA A 21 -5.33 -25.46 10.99
CA ALA A 21 -4.81 -26.20 9.85
C ALA A 21 -4.86 -25.39 8.55
N ASN A 22 -5.89 -24.54 8.35
CA ASN A 22 -6.06 -23.75 7.17
C ASN A 22 -5.22 -22.47 7.16
N PHE A 23 -4.82 -21.92 8.30
CA PHE A 23 -3.89 -20.82 8.38
C PHE A 23 -2.52 -21.21 7.81
N VAL A 24 -2.05 -22.42 8.12
CA VAL A 24 -0.83 -22.98 7.50
C VAL A 24 -1.04 -23.20 5.99
N TYR A 25 -2.24 -23.60 5.57
CA TYR A 25 -2.56 -23.80 4.15
C TYR A 25 -2.62 -22.47 3.39
N TYR A 26 -3.18 -21.42 3.98
CA TYR A 26 -3.20 -20.07 3.38
C TYR A 26 -1.82 -19.46 3.31
N SER A 27 -0.97 -19.71 4.28
CA SER A 27 0.44 -19.26 4.26
C SER A 27 1.25 -19.94 3.14
N CYS A 28 0.84 -21.14 2.70
CA CYS A 28 1.48 -21.82 1.57
C CYS A 28 1.16 -21.19 0.20
N TYR A 29 0.11 -20.37 0.10
CA TYR A 29 -0.27 -19.69 -1.13
C TYR A 29 0.31 -18.28 -1.26
N LEU A 30 0.86 -17.73 -0.20
CA LEU A 30 1.52 -16.44 -0.24
C LEU A 30 3.00 -16.61 -0.59
N SER A 31 3.52 -15.74 -1.42
CA SER A 31 4.93 -15.77 -1.77
C SER A 31 5.78 -15.49 -0.54
N GLN A 32 6.70 -16.39 -0.23
CA GLN A 32 7.70 -16.23 0.83
C GLN A 32 8.89 -15.39 0.35
N VAL A 33 9.09 -15.29 -0.95
CA VAL A 33 10.25 -14.65 -1.55
C VAL A 33 9.89 -13.21 -1.95
N GLU A 34 10.72 -12.26 -1.57
CA GLU A 34 10.66 -10.89 -2.06
C GLU A 34 11.55 -10.76 -3.31
N PRO A 35 10.98 -10.77 -4.52
CA PRO A 35 11.79 -10.72 -5.73
C PRO A 35 12.38 -9.33 -5.92
N VAL A 36 13.58 -9.27 -6.47
CA VAL A 36 14.24 -8.01 -6.82
C VAL A 36 13.84 -7.55 -8.23
N LYS A 37 13.51 -8.50 -9.10
CA LYS A 37 13.18 -8.25 -10.51
C LYS A 37 11.70 -8.49 -10.78
N VAL A 38 11.12 -7.62 -11.61
CA VAL A 38 9.72 -7.76 -12.05
C VAL A 38 9.47 -9.11 -12.74
N LYS A 39 10.45 -9.60 -13.52
CA LYS A 39 10.33 -10.89 -14.22
C LYS A 39 10.05 -12.05 -13.26
N ASP A 40 10.68 -12.03 -12.09
CA ASP A 40 10.50 -13.07 -11.09
C ASP A 40 9.14 -12.91 -10.37
N ALA A 41 8.74 -11.67 -10.10
CA ALA A 41 7.43 -11.36 -9.52
C ALA A 41 6.25 -11.76 -10.41
N LEU A 42 6.41 -11.66 -11.73
CA LEU A 42 5.36 -12.04 -12.69
C LEU A 42 5.10 -13.56 -12.75
N GLN A 43 5.95 -14.37 -12.15
CA GLN A 43 5.77 -15.82 -12.06
C GLN A 43 4.90 -16.22 -10.85
N ASP A 44 4.59 -15.29 -9.96
CA ASP A 44 3.84 -15.51 -8.74
C ASP A 44 2.51 -14.73 -8.77
N GLU A 45 1.40 -15.46 -8.75
CA GLU A 45 0.06 -14.87 -8.83
C GLU A 45 -0.23 -13.90 -7.69
N ASN A 46 0.27 -14.15 -6.48
CA ASN A 46 0.02 -13.28 -5.33
C ASN A 46 0.76 -11.94 -5.48
N LEU A 47 1.96 -11.96 -6.04
CA LEU A 47 2.71 -10.75 -6.34
C LEU A 47 2.10 -9.98 -7.49
N VAL A 48 1.59 -10.69 -8.52
CA VAL A 48 0.85 -10.07 -9.63
C VAL A 48 -0.42 -9.40 -9.13
N GLU A 49 -1.15 -10.02 -8.20
CA GLU A 49 -2.33 -9.42 -7.57
C GLU A 49 -1.94 -8.16 -6.78
N ALA A 50 -0.86 -8.21 -5.99
CA ALA A 50 -0.36 -7.05 -5.27
C ALA A 50 0.06 -5.89 -6.20
N MET A 51 0.66 -6.21 -7.36
CA MET A 51 1.00 -5.22 -8.38
C MET A 51 -0.26 -4.59 -9.01
N ARG A 52 -1.28 -5.40 -9.30
CA ARG A 52 -2.57 -4.90 -9.81
C ARG A 52 -3.27 -3.99 -8.81
N ASP A 53 -3.24 -4.35 -7.54
CA ASP A 53 -3.79 -3.55 -6.45
C ASP A 53 -3.14 -2.16 -6.40
N GLU A 54 -1.81 -2.09 -6.53
CA GLU A 54 -1.08 -0.82 -6.55
C GLU A 54 -1.47 0.03 -7.76
N LEU A 55 -1.44 -0.53 -8.97
CA LEU A 55 -1.84 0.19 -10.19
C LEU A 55 -3.30 0.64 -10.14
N HIS A 56 -4.18 -0.14 -9.53
CA HIS A 56 -5.56 0.26 -9.31
C HIS A 56 -5.67 1.49 -8.40
N GLN A 57 -4.81 1.62 -7.37
CA GLN A 57 -4.78 2.83 -6.53
C GLN A 57 -4.32 4.06 -7.33
N PHE A 58 -3.36 3.91 -8.25
CA PHE A 58 -2.94 4.99 -9.14
C PHE A 58 -4.10 5.48 -10.04
N GLN A 59 -4.86 4.55 -10.60
CA GLN A 59 -6.04 4.89 -11.41
C GLN A 59 -7.13 5.56 -10.58
N LYS A 60 -7.45 4.99 -9.40
CA LYS A 60 -8.49 5.49 -8.51
C LYS A 60 -8.21 6.91 -8.03
N ASN A 61 -6.96 7.23 -7.77
CA ASN A 61 -6.55 8.54 -7.27
C ASN A 61 -6.12 9.51 -8.38
N ASN A 62 -6.24 9.12 -9.66
CA ASN A 62 -5.84 9.93 -10.82
C ASN A 62 -4.40 10.45 -10.73
N VAL A 63 -3.47 9.59 -10.23
CA VAL A 63 -2.08 9.98 -9.94
C VAL A 63 -1.30 10.32 -11.20
N TRP A 64 -1.62 9.69 -12.32
CA TRP A 64 -0.91 9.85 -13.58
C TRP A 64 -1.83 9.77 -14.81
N THR A 65 -1.31 10.33 -15.89
CA THR A 65 -1.90 10.17 -17.21
C THR A 65 -0.82 9.66 -18.16
N LEU A 66 -1.12 8.63 -18.93
CA LEU A 66 -0.18 8.11 -19.93
C LEU A 66 -0.10 9.07 -21.11
N ILE A 67 1.11 9.51 -21.41
CA ILE A 67 1.42 10.36 -22.54
C ILE A 67 2.46 9.70 -23.43
N PRO A 68 2.52 10.02 -24.74
CA PRO A 68 3.63 9.63 -25.60
C PRO A 68 4.96 10.12 -25.02
N LYS A 69 6.02 9.32 -25.18
CA LYS A 69 7.34 9.71 -24.70
C LYS A 69 7.77 11.06 -25.31
N PRO A 70 8.00 12.11 -24.48
CA PRO A 70 8.50 13.37 -24.99
C PRO A 70 9.92 13.23 -25.55
N ALA A 71 10.25 14.00 -26.58
CA ALA A 71 11.61 14.15 -27.04
C ALA A 71 12.36 15.14 -26.12
N GLU A 72 13.62 14.92 -25.86
CA GLU A 72 14.53 15.87 -25.18
C GLU A 72 14.22 16.12 -23.66
N VAL A 73 13.43 15.25 -23.02
CA VAL A 73 13.15 15.35 -21.57
C VAL A 73 13.82 14.22 -20.81
N ASN A 74 14.41 14.55 -19.67
CA ASN A 74 14.90 13.53 -18.73
C ASN A 74 13.71 12.77 -18.16
N ILE A 75 13.65 11.46 -18.42
CA ILE A 75 12.57 10.62 -17.92
C ILE A 75 13.02 9.97 -16.63
N ILE A 76 12.30 10.26 -15.56
CA ILE A 76 12.52 9.62 -14.25
C ILE A 76 12.05 8.18 -14.33
N GLY A 77 12.96 7.26 -14.04
CA GLY A 77 12.66 5.83 -14.02
C GLY A 77 11.73 5.45 -12.87
N THR A 78 11.05 4.34 -13.03
CA THR A 78 10.26 3.72 -11.95
C THR A 78 10.83 2.37 -11.57
N LYS A 79 10.61 1.96 -10.32
CA LYS A 79 11.05 0.67 -9.81
C LYS A 79 9.94 0.04 -8.96
N TRP A 80 9.70 -1.24 -9.17
CA TRP A 80 8.88 -2.03 -8.28
C TRP A 80 9.66 -2.44 -7.03
N ILE A 81 9.02 -2.29 -5.89
CA ILE A 81 9.50 -2.76 -4.59
C ILE A 81 8.47 -3.74 -4.07
N PHE A 82 8.91 -4.94 -3.75
CA PHE A 82 8.10 -5.99 -3.17
C PHE A 82 8.42 -6.12 -1.70
N HIS A 83 7.41 -6.31 -0.88
CA HIS A 83 7.57 -6.45 0.56
C HIS A 83 6.50 -7.38 1.13
N ASN A 84 6.94 -8.29 1.98
CA ASN A 84 6.07 -9.22 2.68
C ASN A 84 5.72 -8.68 4.07
N LYS A 85 4.42 -8.62 4.35
CA LYS A 85 3.96 -8.35 5.71
C LYS A 85 3.85 -9.67 6.47
N THR A 86 4.58 -9.80 7.59
CA THR A 86 4.56 -10.97 8.46
C THR A 86 3.77 -10.71 9.74
N ASN A 87 3.28 -11.77 10.37
CA ASN A 87 2.77 -11.75 11.74
C ASN A 87 3.91 -11.85 12.77
N GLU A 88 3.57 -11.89 14.05
CA GLU A 88 4.53 -12.03 15.15
C GLU A 88 5.29 -13.36 15.13
N GLU A 89 4.73 -14.36 14.47
CA GLU A 89 5.34 -15.70 14.32
C GLU A 89 6.26 -15.79 13.09
N GLY A 90 6.38 -14.71 12.29
CA GLY A 90 7.20 -14.67 11.07
C GLY A 90 6.50 -15.21 9.81
N ASN A 91 5.22 -15.61 9.91
CA ASN A 91 4.48 -16.08 8.74
C ASN A 91 4.01 -14.92 7.87
N VAL A 92 4.16 -15.03 6.55
CA VAL A 92 3.66 -14.04 5.60
C VAL A 92 2.13 -14.03 5.62
N ILE A 93 1.56 -12.88 5.95
CA ILE A 93 0.10 -12.67 5.96
C ILE A 93 -0.39 -11.86 4.77
N ARG A 94 0.51 -11.17 4.08
CA ARG A 94 0.17 -10.37 2.89
C ARG A 94 1.42 -10.03 2.08
N ASN A 95 1.34 -10.18 0.77
CA ASN A 95 2.30 -9.60 -0.15
C ASN A 95 1.92 -8.15 -0.49
N LYS A 96 2.90 -7.28 -0.63
CA LYS A 96 2.75 -5.90 -1.06
C LYS A 96 3.69 -5.62 -2.21
N ALA A 97 3.19 -4.89 -3.19
CA ALA A 97 4.00 -4.31 -4.24
C ALA A 97 3.82 -2.79 -4.23
N LYS A 98 4.90 -2.05 -4.42
CA LYS A 98 4.88 -0.59 -4.59
C LYS A 98 5.63 -0.20 -5.84
N LEU A 99 5.03 0.67 -6.63
CA LEU A 99 5.70 1.32 -7.75
C LEU A 99 6.23 2.67 -7.27
N VAL A 100 7.54 2.85 -7.30
CA VAL A 100 8.19 4.06 -6.82
C VAL A 100 8.96 4.75 -7.94
N ALA A 101 8.94 6.08 -7.95
CA ALA A 101 9.80 6.87 -8.82
C ALA A 101 11.24 6.85 -8.29
N GLN A 102 12.21 6.84 -9.20
CA GLN A 102 13.63 6.87 -8.86
C GLN A 102 14.08 8.33 -8.64
N GLY A 103 13.63 8.92 -7.53
CA GLY A 103 13.82 10.33 -7.21
C GLY A 103 15.26 10.81 -7.17
N TYR A 104 16.24 9.90 -7.00
CA TYR A 104 17.66 10.26 -7.04
C TYR A 104 18.15 10.78 -8.41
N THR A 105 17.35 10.64 -9.45
CA THR A 105 17.62 11.18 -10.78
C THR A 105 16.96 12.54 -11.04
N GLN A 106 16.15 13.01 -10.08
CA GLN A 106 15.50 14.31 -10.14
C GLN A 106 16.48 15.43 -9.77
N VAL A 107 16.29 16.59 -10.39
CA VAL A 107 17.10 17.78 -10.16
C VAL A 107 16.25 18.81 -9.39
N GLU A 108 16.77 19.25 -8.23
CA GLU A 108 16.12 20.28 -7.41
C GLU A 108 16.04 21.62 -8.18
N GLY A 109 14.90 22.29 -8.09
CA GLY A 109 14.61 23.54 -8.81
C GLY A 109 14.25 23.39 -10.28
N VAL A 110 14.25 22.12 -10.81
CA VAL A 110 13.85 21.81 -12.19
C VAL A 110 12.72 20.75 -12.19
N ASP A 111 12.94 19.65 -11.51
CA ASP A 111 12.00 18.52 -11.45
C ASP A 111 11.16 18.55 -10.19
N PHE A 112 11.60 19.21 -9.14
CA PHE A 112 10.86 19.40 -7.89
C PHE A 112 11.38 20.60 -7.10
N ASP A 113 10.48 21.24 -6.35
CA ASP A 113 10.83 22.20 -5.31
C ASP A 113 10.90 21.54 -3.93
N GLU A 114 11.23 22.33 -2.90
CA GLU A 114 11.32 21.81 -1.54
C GLU A 114 9.95 21.29 -1.05
N THR A 115 9.88 20.00 -0.77
CA THR A 115 8.64 19.35 -0.30
C THR A 115 8.81 18.86 1.13
N PHE A 116 7.83 19.16 1.97
CA PHE A 116 7.79 18.71 3.37
C PHE A 116 6.75 17.61 3.54
N ALA A 117 7.18 16.47 4.09
CA ALA A 117 6.25 15.45 4.52
C ALA A 117 5.35 16.00 5.64
N PRO A 118 4.01 15.85 5.55
CA PRO A 118 3.11 16.26 6.61
C PRO A 118 3.32 15.39 7.85
N VAL A 119 3.91 15.96 8.90
CA VAL A 119 4.15 15.27 10.17
C VAL A 119 3.38 15.99 11.28
N ALA A 120 2.52 15.23 11.97
CA ALA A 120 1.82 15.75 13.13
C ALA A 120 2.80 15.90 14.32
N ARG A 121 2.94 17.12 14.83
CA ARG A 121 3.78 17.38 16.00
C ARG A 121 3.14 16.79 17.25
N ILE A 122 3.95 16.17 18.11
CA ILE A 122 3.48 15.53 19.35
C ILE A 122 2.77 16.52 20.28
N GLU A 123 3.21 17.78 20.29
CA GLU A 123 2.58 18.86 21.06
C GLU A 123 1.15 19.12 20.62
N SER A 124 0.91 19.16 19.32
CA SER A 124 -0.44 19.34 18.75
C SER A 124 -1.35 18.17 19.11
N ILE A 125 -0.82 16.94 19.07
CA ILE A 125 -1.58 15.75 19.48
C ILE A 125 -1.92 15.81 20.95
N ARG A 126 -0.98 16.20 21.82
CA ARG A 126 -1.22 16.36 23.27
C ARG A 126 -2.28 17.40 23.58
N VAL A 127 -2.24 18.57 22.91
CA VAL A 127 -3.26 19.61 23.04
C VAL A 127 -4.63 19.09 22.63
N LEU A 128 -4.72 18.38 21.51
CA LEU A 128 -5.97 17.79 21.02
C LEU A 128 -6.54 16.76 22.00
N LEU A 129 -5.68 15.90 22.58
CA LEU A 129 -6.07 14.92 23.59
C LEU A 129 -6.58 15.60 24.88
N ALA A 130 -5.89 16.64 25.35
CA ALA A 130 -6.31 17.41 26.53
C ALA A 130 -7.67 18.08 26.30
N LEU A 131 -7.87 18.68 25.12
CA LEU A 131 -9.11 19.31 24.73
C LEU A 131 -10.26 18.30 24.63
N ALA A 132 -10.00 17.13 24.04
CA ALA A 132 -10.97 16.04 23.95
C ALA A 132 -11.40 15.56 25.33
N CYS A 133 -10.44 15.44 26.27
CA CYS A 133 -10.72 15.06 27.64
C CYS A 133 -11.58 16.11 28.36
N HIS A 134 -11.23 17.38 28.23
CA HIS A 134 -11.96 18.49 28.85
C HIS A 134 -13.38 18.64 28.32
N LEU A 135 -13.55 18.62 27.00
CA LEU A 135 -14.83 18.79 26.31
C LEU A 135 -15.62 17.47 26.15
N LYS A 136 -15.07 16.34 26.60
CA LYS A 136 -15.67 15.00 26.56
C LYS A 136 -16.11 14.55 25.16
N PHE A 137 -15.39 14.92 24.11
CA PHE A 137 -15.61 14.38 22.78
C PHE A 137 -14.68 13.19 22.51
N LYS A 138 -15.07 12.34 21.56
CA LYS A 138 -14.31 11.15 21.16
C LYS A 138 -13.33 11.52 20.04
N LEU A 139 -12.11 11.01 20.15
CA LEU A 139 -11.13 11.05 19.07
C LEU A 139 -11.05 9.68 18.41
N TYR A 140 -10.91 9.67 17.09
CA TYR A 140 -10.73 8.48 16.29
C TYR A 140 -9.40 8.60 15.54
N GLN A 141 -8.55 7.60 15.71
CA GLN A 141 -7.34 7.47 14.91
C GLN A 141 -7.67 6.61 13.69
N MET A 142 -7.38 7.13 12.51
CA MET A 142 -7.58 6.43 11.25
C MET A 142 -6.28 6.43 10.44
N ASP A 143 -6.02 5.33 9.74
CA ASP A 143 -4.94 5.22 8.78
C ASP A 143 -5.47 5.46 7.37
N VAL A 144 -4.76 6.25 6.58
CA VAL A 144 -5.15 6.57 5.20
C VAL A 144 -4.41 5.62 4.25
N LYS A 145 -5.17 4.78 3.55
CA LYS A 145 -4.60 3.92 2.52
C LYS A 145 -4.01 4.78 1.40
N SER A 146 -2.75 4.52 1.07
CA SER A 146 -2.04 5.20 -0.03
C SER A 146 -2.02 6.73 0.13
N ALA A 147 -1.72 7.22 1.34
CA ALA A 147 -1.78 8.63 1.69
C ALA A 147 -1.00 9.54 0.72
N PHE A 148 0.18 9.09 0.26
CA PHE A 148 1.01 9.84 -0.69
C PHE A 148 0.46 9.91 -2.13
N LEU A 149 -0.58 9.12 -2.44
CA LEU A 149 -1.29 9.19 -3.72
C LEU A 149 -2.55 10.07 -3.64
N ASN A 150 -2.89 10.59 -2.46
CA ASN A 150 -4.06 11.42 -2.25
C ASN A 150 -3.65 12.89 -2.13
N GLY A 151 -4.10 13.69 -3.05
CA GLY A 151 -3.87 15.13 -3.09
C GLY A 151 -2.93 15.56 -4.21
N PHE A 152 -3.02 16.83 -4.56
CA PHE A 152 -2.13 17.44 -5.54
C PHE A 152 -0.89 17.94 -4.82
N LEU A 153 0.28 17.57 -5.31
CA LEU A 153 1.52 18.24 -4.96
C LEU A 153 1.49 19.61 -5.63
N LYS A 154 1.77 20.65 -4.86
CA LYS A 154 2.03 21.98 -5.39
C LYS A 154 3.53 22.07 -5.60
N GLU A 155 3.96 21.68 -6.75
CA GLU A 155 5.33 21.81 -7.25
C GLU A 155 5.40 22.88 -8.33
#